data_46b039201673261b5d1b0d250a4bced2
#
_entry.id   46b039201673261b5d1b0d250a4bced2
#
_cell.length_a   1.000
_cell.length_b   1.000
_cell.length_c   1.000
_cell.angle_alpha   90.00
_cell.angle_beta   90.00
_cell.angle_gamma   90.00
#
_symmetry.space_group_name_H-M   'P 1'
#
loop_
_entity.id
_entity.type
_entity.pdbx_description
1 polymer ?
#
loop_
_entity_poly.entity_id
_entity_poly.type
_entity_poly.pdbx_seq_one_letter_code
_entity_poly.pdbx_strand_id
1 'polypeptide(L)'
;MLTIYPYRDMGWLVTMVFIGAGICLSLNGIFSLIHLLDPKLDFPGRDTGVQVTATLGSALLALSAFMGLLAAFNVDRGTLDPKKDAPDAYKPALLGSEEWVWWPSWYEFRNIFWPSSAFRAGILQLLAGSFTIAAIAILPGVLDLTHPDASIIFVSAPQLIGGSLFVLAGLLMIFLSQDKWYVPKLLDASWQNGFWDLVGASGFLAIGVVTLLAKTATVAIASLFLMSGLGFLIASLIQWYIIMEFYPVDPYVKDPTQVAEIPPQSIY
;
A
#
# COMPACT_ATOMS: atom_id res chain seq x y z
N MET A 1 0.97 4.21 20.89
CA MET A 1 0.83 4.17 19.41
C MET A 1 -0.47 4.82 18.91
N LEU A 2 -1.64 4.56 19.49
CA LEU A 2 -2.93 5.12 19.02
C LEU A 2 -3.15 6.61 19.36
N THR A 3 -2.27 7.23 20.14
CA THR A 3 -2.39 8.62 20.59
C THR A 3 -1.45 9.59 19.88
N ILE A 4 -0.55 9.08 19.05
CA ILE A 4 0.41 9.87 18.28
C ILE A 4 -0.01 9.86 16.81
N TYR A 5 -0.13 11.04 16.21
CA TYR A 5 -0.54 11.23 14.82
C TYR A 5 0.54 12.03 14.09
N PRO A 6 1.58 11.39 13.55
CA PRO A 6 2.67 12.09 12.87
C PRO A 6 2.26 12.52 11.45
N TYR A 7 1.28 13.41 11.36
CA TYR A 7 0.65 13.86 10.12
C TYR A 7 1.59 14.56 9.13
N ARG A 8 2.82 14.87 9.53
CA ARG A 8 3.86 15.40 8.66
C ARG A 8 4.84 14.32 8.17
N ASP A 9 4.74 13.12 8.69
CA ASP A 9 5.51 11.98 8.21
C ASP A 9 4.81 11.36 6.99
N MET A 10 5.48 11.39 5.85
CA MET A 10 4.91 10.86 4.61
C MET A 10 4.70 9.34 4.69
N GLY A 11 5.58 8.59 5.37
CA GLY A 11 5.42 7.15 5.58
C GLY A 11 4.14 6.83 6.33
N TRP A 12 3.82 7.60 7.38
CA TRP A 12 2.56 7.47 8.11
C TRP A 12 1.36 7.80 7.24
N LEU A 13 1.40 8.88 6.45
CA LEU A 13 0.32 9.26 5.53
C LEU A 13 0.09 8.18 4.46
N VAL A 14 1.15 7.64 3.86
CA VAL A 14 1.08 6.51 2.91
C VAL A 14 0.32 5.35 3.55
N THR A 15 0.66 5.01 4.77
CA THR A 15 0.05 3.88 5.47
C THR A 15 -1.42 4.11 5.76
N MET A 16 -1.82 5.33 6.16
CA MET A 16 -3.25 5.66 6.37
C MET A 16 -4.05 5.54 5.08
N VAL A 17 -3.51 6.01 3.96
CA VAL A 17 -4.13 5.87 2.64
C VAL A 17 -4.22 4.40 2.22
N PHE A 18 -3.17 3.61 2.50
CA PHE A 18 -3.14 2.18 2.20
C PHE A 18 -4.13 1.37 3.06
N ILE A 19 -4.30 1.69 4.35
CA ILE A 19 -5.35 1.12 5.20
C ILE A 19 -6.74 1.42 4.60
N GLY A 20 -6.97 2.66 4.19
CA GLY A 20 -8.21 3.06 3.51
C GLY A 20 -8.48 2.25 2.24
N ALA A 21 -7.44 2.01 1.43
CA ALA A 21 -7.53 1.16 0.24
C ALA A 21 -7.92 -0.28 0.60
N GLY A 22 -7.23 -0.89 1.59
CA GLY A 22 -7.51 -2.24 2.06
C GLY A 22 -8.93 -2.42 2.60
N ILE A 23 -9.44 -1.43 3.36
CA ILE A 23 -10.84 -1.41 3.85
C ILE A 23 -11.81 -1.36 2.67
N CYS A 24 -11.63 -0.44 1.72
CA CYS A 24 -12.51 -0.31 0.56
C CYS A 24 -12.54 -1.59 -0.28
N LEU A 25 -11.39 -2.20 -0.56
CA LEU A 25 -11.29 -3.43 -1.35
C LEU A 25 -11.89 -4.64 -0.60
N SER A 26 -11.73 -4.71 0.72
CA SER A 26 -12.38 -5.74 1.53
C SER A 26 -13.90 -5.61 1.53
N LEU A 27 -14.42 -4.39 1.69
CA LEU A 27 -15.85 -4.10 1.58
C LEU A 27 -16.39 -4.42 0.18
N ASN A 28 -15.62 -4.13 -0.86
CA ASN A 28 -15.97 -4.51 -2.23
C ASN A 28 -16.18 -6.02 -2.37
N GLY A 29 -15.24 -6.81 -1.87
CA GLY A 29 -15.36 -8.28 -1.86
C GLY A 29 -16.57 -8.77 -1.07
N ILE A 30 -16.83 -8.19 0.11
CA ILE A 30 -17.98 -8.54 0.94
C ILE A 30 -19.28 -8.21 0.21
N PHE A 31 -19.46 -6.99 -0.31
CA PHE A 31 -20.67 -6.58 -1.02
C PHE A 31 -20.92 -7.41 -2.27
N SER A 32 -19.85 -7.80 -2.98
CA SER A 32 -19.96 -8.65 -4.15
C SER A 32 -20.35 -10.09 -3.79
N LEU A 33 -19.85 -10.62 -2.68
CA LEU A 33 -20.11 -12.01 -2.26
C LEU A 33 -21.48 -12.20 -1.63
N ILE A 34 -21.94 -11.24 -0.82
CA ILE A 34 -23.13 -11.43 0.02
C ILE A 34 -24.37 -11.83 -0.79
N HIS A 35 -24.60 -11.17 -1.92
CA HIS A 35 -25.70 -11.49 -2.84
C HIS A 35 -25.53 -12.85 -3.54
N LEU A 36 -24.26 -13.23 -3.85
CA LEU A 36 -23.99 -14.48 -4.56
C LEU A 36 -24.13 -15.70 -3.65
N LEU A 37 -23.93 -15.53 -2.33
CA LEU A 37 -24.03 -16.60 -1.35
C LEU A 37 -25.47 -16.77 -0.83
N ASP A 38 -26.14 -15.66 -0.53
CA ASP A 38 -27.54 -15.66 -0.11
C ASP A 38 -28.28 -14.43 -0.66
N PRO A 39 -29.14 -14.62 -1.68
CA PRO A 39 -29.91 -13.52 -2.26
C PRO A 39 -30.84 -12.80 -1.27
N LYS A 40 -31.15 -13.42 -0.12
CA LYS A 40 -31.98 -12.79 0.92
C LYS A 40 -31.24 -11.71 1.70
N LEU A 41 -29.90 -11.72 1.67
CA LEU A 41 -29.05 -10.71 2.29
C LEU A 41 -28.77 -9.52 1.35
N ASP A 42 -29.37 -9.50 0.16
CA ASP A 42 -29.23 -8.37 -0.75
C ASP A 42 -29.88 -7.10 -0.16
N PHE A 43 -29.28 -5.95 -0.40
CA PHE A 43 -29.73 -4.67 0.14
C PHE A 43 -29.78 -3.60 -0.95
N PRO A 44 -30.68 -2.61 -0.81
CA PRO A 44 -30.78 -1.50 -1.75
C PRO A 44 -29.45 -0.73 -1.83
N GLY A 45 -28.95 -0.49 -3.04
CA GLY A 45 -27.70 0.24 -3.28
C GLY A 45 -26.42 -0.61 -3.24
N ARG A 46 -26.50 -1.94 -3.09
CA ARG A 46 -25.35 -2.83 -3.12
C ARG A 46 -24.48 -2.63 -4.36
N ASP A 47 -25.08 -2.57 -5.55
CA ASP A 47 -24.32 -2.39 -6.81
C ASP A 47 -23.56 -1.06 -6.82
N THR A 48 -24.16 0.00 -6.32
CA THR A 48 -23.49 1.28 -6.12
C THR A 48 -22.35 1.14 -5.09
N GLY A 49 -22.59 0.42 -4.00
CA GLY A 49 -21.58 0.13 -2.98
C GLY A 49 -20.38 -0.63 -3.55
N VAL A 50 -20.61 -1.66 -4.36
CA VAL A 50 -19.57 -2.41 -5.08
C VAL A 50 -18.74 -1.47 -5.98
N GLN A 51 -19.41 -0.66 -6.78
CA GLN A 51 -18.73 0.24 -7.71
C GLN A 51 -17.93 1.33 -7.00
N VAL A 52 -18.50 1.96 -5.98
CA VAL A 52 -17.84 3.01 -5.20
C VAL A 52 -16.61 2.43 -4.45
N THR A 53 -16.77 1.30 -3.79
CA THR A 53 -15.67 0.70 -3.03
C THR A 53 -14.55 0.18 -3.93
N ALA A 54 -14.86 -0.37 -5.12
CA ALA A 54 -13.85 -0.76 -6.10
C ALA A 54 -13.08 0.46 -6.63
N THR A 55 -13.80 1.51 -7.02
CA THR A 55 -13.19 2.74 -7.56
C THR A 55 -12.34 3.44 -6.50
N LEU A 56 -12.90 3.66 -5.31
CA LEU A 56 -12.19 4.33 -4.23
C LEU A 56 -10.99 3.51 -3.75
N GLY A 57 -11.15 2.19 -3.58
CA GLY A 57 -10.07 1.31 -3.16
C GLY A 57 -8.92 1.30 -4.14
N SER A 58 -9.18 1.19 -5.46
CA SER A 58 -8.13 1.23 -6.48
C SER A 58 -7.46 2.61 -6.59
N ALA A 59 -8.22 3.69 -6.43
CA ALA A 59 -7.68 5.05 -6.42
C ALA A 59 -6.75 5.28 -5.20
N LEU A 60 -7.17 4.86 -4.01
CA LEU A 60 -6.36 4.96 -2.80
C LEU A 60 -5.10 4.09 -2.90
N LEU A 61 -5.19 2.91 -3.52
CA LEU A 61 -4.04 2.04 -3.74
C LEU A 61 -3.00 2.69 -4.67
N ALA A 62 -3.44 3.29 -5.77
CA ALA A 62 -2.56 4.04 -6.68
C ALA A 62 -1.97 5.29 -5.99
N LEU A 63 -2.78 6.00 -5.21
CA LEU A 63 -2.34 7.17 -4.45
C LEU A 63 -1.29 6.79 -3.38
N SER A 64 -1.50 5.70 -2.63
CA SER A 64 -0.54 5.23 -1.64
C SER A 64 0.81 4.89 -2.27
N ALA A 65 0.82 4.23 -3.45
CA ALA A 65 2.03 3.92 -4.18
C ALA A 65 2.76 5.19 -4.67
N PHE A 66 2.02 6.18 -5.18
CA PHE A 66 2.61 7.47 -5.55
C PHE A 66 3.22 8.21 -4.35
N MET A 67 2.48 8.30 -3.25
CA MET A 67 2.98 8.90 -2.00
C MET A 67 4.18 8.12 -1.44
N GLY A 68 4.21 6.80 -1.61
CA GLY A 68 5.33 5.93 -1.23
C GLY A 68 6.62 6.29 -1.97
N LEU A 69 6.55 6.65 -3.25
CA LEU A 69 7.72 7.16 -3.99
C LEU A 69 8.18 8.53 -3.46
N LEU A 70 7.25 9.42 -3.11
CA LEU A 70 7.61 10.70 -2.47
C LEU A 70 8.27 10.47 -1.10
N ALA A 71 7.76 9.52 -0.32
CA ALA A 71 8.39 9.13 0.94
C ALA A 71 9.81 8.62 0.70
N ALA A 72 10.03 7.76 -0.30
CA ALA A 72 11.34 7.23 -0.65
C ALA A 72 12.37 8.32 -1.02
N PHE A 73 11.95 9.40 -1.67
CA PHE A 73 12.83 10.54 -1.96
C PHE A 73 13.30 11.29 -0.71
N ASN A 74 12.58 11.15 0.40
CA ASN A 74 12.78 11.92 1.62
C ASN A 74 13.27 11.09 2.82
N VAL A 75 13.42 9.80 2.60
CA VAL A 75 13.80 8.81 3.61
C VAL A 75 15.10 9.19 4.33
N ASP A 76 16.15 9.53 3.59
CA ASP A 76 17.50 9.82 4.12
C ASP A 76 17.80 11.32 4.24
N ARG A 77 16.77 12.19 4.14
CA ARG A 77 16.95 13.66 4.13
C ARG A 77 16.65 14.31 5.48
N GLY A 78 16.22 13.53 6.48
CA GLY A 78 15.94 14.06 7.81
C GLY A 78 17.22 14.50 8.51
N THR A 79 17.08 15.50 9.41
CA THR A 79 18.18 15.94 10.26
C THR A 79 18.52 14.87 11.27
N LEU A 80 19.78 14.46 11.32
CA LEU A 80 20.31 13.65 12.41
C LEU A 80 20.24 14.50 13.69
N ASP A 81 19.58 13.99 14.72
CA ASP A 81 19.62 14.63 16.05
C ASP A 81 21.03 14.46 16.62
N PRO A 82 21.85 15.53 16.74
CA PRO A 82 23.24 15.41 17.18
C PRO A 82 23.37 14.93 18.63
N LYS A 83 22.27 14.80 19.36
CA LYS A 83 22.23 14.30 20.74
C LYS A 83 22.01 12.79 20.87
N LYS A 84 21.75 12.10 19.77
CA LYS A 84 21.62 10.64 19.75
C LYS A 84 22.79 10.04 18.99
N ASP A 85 23.81 9.61 19.71
CA ASP A 85 24.93 8.81 19.17
C ASP A 85 24.50 7.40 18.71
N ALA A 86 23.19 7.18 18.49
CA ALA A 86 22.68 5.92 17.98
C ALA A 86 22.63 5.98 16.45
N PRO A 87 23.33 5.07 15.75
CA PRO A 87 23.34 5.01 14.29
C PRO A 87 21.95 4.74 13.67
N ASP A 88 20.98 4.34 14.49
CA ASP A 88 19.63 3.95 14.06
C ASP A 88 18.57 5.05 14.28
N ALA A 89 18.95 6.27 14.66
CA ALA A 89 18.01 7.38 14.83
C ALA A 89 17.62 7.96 13.46
N TYR A 90 16.92 7.14 12.68
CA TYR A 90 16.36 7.51 11.41
C TYR A 90 15.27 8.56 11.57
N LYS A 91 15.42 9.72 10.94
CA LYS A 91 14.38 10.74 10.82
C LYS A 91 14.20 11.10 9.36
N PRO A 92 13.06 10.75 8.75
CA PRO A 92 12.74 11.21 7.41
C PRO A 92 12.53 12.73 7.42
N ALA A 93 12.73 13.38 6.28
CA ALA A 93 12.30 14.76 6.12
C ALA A 93 10.78 14.85 6.26
N LEU A 94 10.31 15.76 7.12
CA LEU A 94 8.88 15.95 7.34
C LEU A 94 8.27 16.79 6.23
N LEU A 95 7.04 16.51 5.87
CA LEU A 95 6.29 17.28 4.87
C LEU A 95 6.27 18.78 5.23
N GLY A 96 6.76 19.61 4.30
CA GLY A 96 6.85 21.04 4.47
C GLY A 96 8.02 21.52 5.36
N SER A 97 9.02 20.68 5.65
CA SER A 97 10.31 21.11 6.20
C SER A 97 11.22 21.64 5.10
N GLU A 98 12.31 22.32 5.47
CA GLU A 98 13.29 22.85 4.51
C GLU A 98 14.02 21.73 3.76
N GLU A 99 14.17 20.56 4.39
CA GLU A 99 14.82 19.39 3.83
C GLU A 99 13.91 18.61 2.87
N TRP A 100 12.60 18.93 2.85
CA TRP A 100 11.63 18.22 2.03
C TRP A 100 11.86 18.46 0.54
N VAL A 101 11.93 17.38 -0.25
CA VAL A 101 12.10 17.42 -1.70
C VAL A 101 10.94 16.73 -2.39
N TRP A 102 10.26 17.46 -3.28
CA TRP A 102 9.18 16.91 -4.11
C TRP A 102 9.71 16.06 -5.26
N TRP A 103 10.88 16.44 -5.80
CA TRP A 103 11.51 15.76 -6.91
C TRP A 103 13.03 15.80 -6.75
N PRO A 104 13.73 14.66 -6.76
CA PRO A 104 15.18 14.63 -6.64
C PRO A 104 15.83 15.19 -7.91
N SER A 105 17.09 15.60 -7.81
CA SER A 105 17.89 15.94 -8.99
C SER A 105 18.06 14.71 -9.89
N TRP A 106 18.29 14.93 -11.19
CA TRP A 106 18.53 13.82 -12.14
C TRP A 106 19.74 12.95 -11.74
N TYR A 107 20.75 13.58 -11.15
CA TYR A 107 21.92 12.87 -10.63
C TYR A 107 21.52 11.92 -9.48
N GLU A 108 20.77 12.40 -8.51
CA GLU A 108 20.29 11.57 -7.38
C GLU A 108 19.37 10.46 -7.86
N PHE A 109 18.44 10.79 -8.76
CA PHE A 109 17.52 9.80 -9.33
C PHE A 109 18.29 8.64 -9.97
N ARG A 110 19.30 8.95 -10.82
CA ARG A 110 20.07 7.94 -11.55
C ARG A 110 21.03 7.15 -10.67
N ASN A 111 21.68 7.80 -9.68
CA ASN A 111 22.80 7.21 -8.96
C ASN A 111 22.43 6.69 -7.57
N ILE A 112 21.32 7.18 -6.97
CA ILE A 112 20.87 6.78 -5.62
C ILE A 112 19.58 5.97 -5.73
N PHE A 113 18.52 6.52 -6.31
CA PHE A 113 17.20 5.89 -6.31
C PHE A 113 17.10 4.73 -7.30
N TRP A 114 17.46 4.93 -8.56
CA TRP A 114 17.32 3.90 -9.58
C TRP A 114 18.07 2.58 -9.28
N PRO A 115 19.29 2.59 -8.70
CA PRO A 115 19.95 1.35 -8.28
C PRO A 115 19.26 0.64 -7.11
N SER A 116 18.48 1.35 -6.29
CA SER A 116 17.76 0.78 -5.16
C SER A 116 16.66 -0.18 -5.61
N SER A 117 16.72 -1.43 -5.15
CA SER A 117 15.70 -2.43 -5.43
C SER A 117 14.36 -2.11 -4.75
N ALA A 118 14.39 -1.50 -3.56
CA ALA A 118 13.20 -1.04 -2.86
C ALA A 118 12.48 0.07 -3.65
N PHE A 119 13.24 1.02 -4.19
CA PHE A 119 12.68 2.08 -5.04
C PHE A 119 12.06 1.52 -6.32
N ARG A 120 12.73 0.56 -6.98
CA ARG A 120 12.17 -0.11 -8.16
C ARG A 120 10.89 -0.89 -7.85
N ALA A 121 10.80 -1.53 -6.67
CA ALA A 121 9.56 -2.15 -6.22
C ALA A 121 8.43 -1.12 -6.07
N GLY A 122 8.72 0.05 -5.50
CA GLY A 122 7.77 1.16 -5.42
C GLY A 122 7.28 1.66 -6.78
N ILE A 123 8.17 1.75 -7.78
CA ILE A 123 7.78 2.09 -9.16
C ILE A 123 6.85 1.01 -9.75
N LEU A 124 7.15 -0.27 -9.52
CA LEU A 124 6.28 -1.36 -9.97
C LEU A 124 4.90 -1.28 -9.33
N GLN A 125 4.82 -0.97 -8.03
CA GLN A 125 3.55 -0.75 -7.33
C GLN A 125 2.76 0.44 -7.89
N LEU A 126 3.43 1.55 -8.21
CA LEU A 126 2.77 2.70 -8.83
C LEU A 126 2.20 2.36 -10.20
N LEU A 127 2.99 1.71 -11.05
CA LEU A 127 2.51 1.26 -12.37
C LEU A 127 1.35 0.27 -12.22
N ALA A 128 1.47 -0.69 -11.31
CA ALA A 128 0.43 -1.65 -11.01
C ALA A 128 -0.88 -0.96 -10.58
N GLY A 129 -0.80 -0.02 -9.64
CA GLY A 129 -1.94 0.78 -9.20
C GLY A 129 -2.57 1.58 -10.33
N SER A 130 -1.74 2.15 -11.22
CA SER A 130 -2.22 2.91 -12.39
C SER A 130 -2.99 2.02 -13.38
N PHE A 131 -2.50 0.82 -13.67
CA PHE A 131 -3.22 -0.15 -14.51
C PHE A 131 -4.51 -0.64 -13.84
N THR A 132 -4.48 -0.85 -12.53
CA THR A 132 -5.65 -1.32 -11.77
C THR A 132 -6.75 -0.28 -11.73
N ILE A 133 -6.45 1.00 -11.45
CA ILE A 133 -7.46 2.06 -11.46
C ILE A 133 -7.99 2.30 -12.88
N ALA A 134 -7.15 2.20 -13.89
CA ALA A 134 -7.59 2.28 -15.27
C ALA A 134 -8.62 1.18 -15.59
N ALA A 135 -8.32 -0.09 -15.26
CA ALA A 135 -9.17 -1.23 -15.54
C ALA A 135 -10.51 -1.20 -14.77
N ILE A 136 -10.49 -0.77 -13.50
CA ILE A 136 -11.65 -0.86 -12.61
C ILE A 136 -12.53 0.37 -12.69
N ALA A 137 -11.95 1.55 -12.79
CA ALA A 137 -12.68 2.82 -12.59
C ALA A 137 -12.77 3.69 -13.86
N ILE A 138 -11.64 3.89 -14.55
CA ILE A 138 -11.56 4.90 -15.62
C ILE A 138 -12.15 4.35 -16.92
N LEU A 139 -11.63 3.24 -17.39
CA LEU A 139 -12.00 2.71 -18.71
C LEU A 139 -13.46 2.24 -18.80
N PRO A 140 -14.02 1.52 -17.78
CA PRO A 140 -15.44 1.17 -17.78
C PRO A 140 -16.39 2.38 -17.75
N GLY A 141 -15.94 3.51 -17.20
CA GLY A 141 -16.74 4.74 -17.14
C GLY A 141 -16.72 5.58 -18.42
N VAL A 142 -15.74 5.38 -19.31
CA VAL A 142 -15.51 6.22 -20.48
C VAL A 142 -15.76 5.48 -21.80
N LEU A 143 -15.54 4.16 -21.82
CA LEU A 143 -15.59 3.35 -23.03
C LEU A 143 -16.87 2.51 -23.09
N ASP A 144 -17.39 2.32 -24.31
CA ASP A 144 -18.42 1.32 -24.57
C ASP A 144 -17.81 -0.09 -24.56
N LEU A 145 -18.05 -0.82 -23.48
CA LEU A 145 -17.55 -2.18 -23.24
C LEU A 145 -18.55 -3.27 -23.68
N THR A 146 -19.60 -2.93 -24.41
CA THR A 146 -20.58 -3.91 -24.92
C THR A 146 -19.94 -4.89 -25.90
N HIS A 147 -18.87 -4.48 -26.60
CA HIS A 147 -18.09 -5.35 -27.46
C HIS A 147 -17.18 -6.27 -26.63
N PRO A 148 -17.20 -7.60 -26.83
CA PRO A 148 -16.35 -8.55 -26.09
C PRO A 148 -14.86 -8.21 -26.15
N ASP A 149 -14.36 -7.80 -27.30
CA ASP A 149 -12.95 -7.44 -27.52
C ASP A 149 -12.58 -6.18 -26.73
N ALA A 150 -13.46 -5.19 -26.64
CA ALA A 150 -13.22 -3.99 -25.85
C ALA A 150 -13.05 -4.32 -24.36
N SER A 151 -13.91 -5.18 -23.81
CA SER A 151 -13.80 -5.65 -22.44
C SER A 151 -12.46 -6.37 -22.15
N ILE A 152 -11.98 -7.18 -23.11
CA ILE A 152 -10.69 -7.88 -22.96
C ILE A 152 -9.53 -6.87 -22.97
N ILE A 153 -9.50 -5.98 -23.95
CA ILE A 153 -8.39 -5.03 -24.14
C ILE A 153 -8.34 -3.99 -23.04
N PHE A 154 -9.49 -3.44 -22.62
CA PHE A 154 -9.55 -2.28 -21.74
C PHE A 154 -9.80 -2.61 -20.27
N VAL A 155 -10.24 -3.81 -19.95
CA VAL A 155 -10.44 -4.24 -18.54
C VAL A 155 -9.53 -5.40 -18.19
N SER A 156 -9.65 -6.54 -18.87
CA SER A 156 -8.94 -7.75 -18.48
C SER A 156 -7.42 -7.64 -18.67
N ALA A 157 -6.95 -7.06 -19.79
CA ALA A 157 -5.51 -6.94 -20.04
C ALA A 157 -4.82 -5.95 -19.08
N PRO A 158 -5.33 -4.72 -18.84
CA PRO A 158 -4.75 -3.84 -17.81
C PRO A 158 -4.79 -4.46 -16.41
N GLN A 159 -5.87 -5.16 -16.05
CA GLN A 159 -5.98 -5.85 -14.75
C GLN A 159 -4.91 -6.95 -14.62
N LEU A 160 -4.66 -7.72 -15.68
CA LEU A 160 -3.63 -8.77 -15.70
C LEU A 160 -2.22 -8.17 -15.58
N ILE A 161 -1.95 -7.09 -16.34
CA ILE A 161 -0.67 -6.38 -16.28
C ILE A 161 -0.46 -5.80 -14.88
N GLY A 162 -1.45 -5.08 -14.34
CA GLY A 162 -1.39 -4.49 -13.01
C GLY A 162 -1.16 -5.54 -11.92
N GLY A 163 -1.93 -6.64 -11.95
CA GLY A 163 -1.75 -7.75 -11.02
C GLY A 163 -0.36 -8.40 -11.10
N SER A 164 0.18 -8.59 -12.32
CA SER A 164 1.53 -9.10 -12.51
C SER A 164 2.60 -8.19 -11.93
N LEU A 165 2.47 -6.89 -12.13
CA LEU A 165 3.39 -5.89 -11.59
C LEU A 165 3.33 -5.83 -10.06
N PHE A 166 2.14 -5.94 -9.45
CA PHE A 166 2.00 -6.05 -8.00
C PHE A 166 2.68 -7.30 -7.44
N VAL A 167 2.49 -8.45 -8.09
CA VAL A 167 3.15 -9.71 -7.68
C VAL A 167 4.67 -9.56 -7.74
N LEU A 168 5.21 -8.98 -8.82
CA LEU A 168 6.65 -8.73 -8.94
C LEU A 168 7.15 -7.79 -7.85
N ALA A 169 6.42 -6.73 -7.54
CA ALA A 169 6.76 -5.81 -6.46
C ALA A 169 6.76 -6.51 -5.10
N GLY A 170 5.71 -7.27 -4.78
CA GLY A 170 5.60 -8.02 -3.51
C GLY A 170 6.73 -9.05 -3.35
N LEU A 171 7.08 -9.78 -4.41
CA LEU A 171 8.22 -10.70 -4.40
C LEU A 171 9.54 -9.96 -4.13
N LEU A 172 9.77 -8.81 -4.76
CA LEU A 172 10.97 -8.00 -4.49
C LEU A 172 11.01 -7.56 -3.03
N MET A 173 9.89 -7.11 -2.45
CA MET A 173 9.84 -6.68 -1.04
C MET A 173 10.16 -7.84 -0.09
N ILE A 174 9.63 -9.03 -0.34
CA ILE A 174 9.96 -10.24 0.45
C ILE A 174 11.46 -10.54 0.35
N PHE A 175 12.03 -10.57 -0.85
CA PHE A 175 13.44 -10.89 -1.03
C PHE A 175 14.37 -9.85 -0.40
N LEU A 176 13.97 -8.58 -0.38
CA LEU A 176 14.73 -7.52 0.26
C LEU A 176 14.72 -7.61 1.80
N SER A 177 13.69 -8.21 2.39
CA SER A 177 13.60 -8.41 3.84
C SER A 177 14.34 -9.65 4.34
N GLN A 178 14.87 -10.49 3.44
CA GLN A 178 15.56 -11.75 3.76
C GLN A 178 17.07 -11.63 3.62
N ASP A 179 17.83 -12.31 4.48
CA ASP A 179 19.28 -12.42 4.33
C ASP A 179 19.66 -13.37 3.19
N LYS A 180 18.82 -14.41 3.00
CA LYS A 180 18.97 -15.39 1.90
C LYS A 180 17.59 -15.58 1.26
N TRP A 181 17.53 -15.56 -0.06
CA TRP A 181 16.30 -15.62 -0.83
C TRP A 181 15.38 -16.83 -0.52
N TYR A 182 15.95 -17.92 0.01
CA TYR A 182 15.25 -19.17 0.34
C TYR A 182 14.96 -19.36 1.84
N VAL A 183 15.33 -18.39 2.70
CA VAL A 183 15.12 -18.49 4.14
C VAL A 183 14.11 -17.41 4.56
N PRO A 184 12.83 -17.77 4.74
CA PRO A 184 11.81 -16.81 5.12
C PRO A 184 11.98 -16.36 6.58
N LYS A 185 11.83 -15.06 6.83
CA LYS A 185 11.84 -14.46 8.18
C LYS A 185 10.41 -14.31 8.71
N LEU A 186 9.76 -15.42 9.02
CA LEU A 186 8.32 -15.47 9.35
C LEU A 186 7.90 -14.56 10.53
N LEU A 187 8.81 -14.23 11.44
CA LEU A 187 8.54 -13.37 12.61
C LEU A 187 8.99 -11.92 12.40
N ASP A 188 9.59 -11.60 11.26
CA ASP A 188 10.00 -10.24 10.92
C ASP A 188 8.80 -9.46 10.35
N ALA A 189 8.54 -8.27 10.89
CA ALA A 189 7.39 -7.46 10.48
C ALA A 189 7.50 -7.01 9.01
N SER A 190 8.70 -6.68 8.52
CA SER A 190 8.92 -6.27 7.14
C SER A 190 8.68 -7.42 6.17
N TRP A 191 9.09 -8.63 6.55
CA TRP A 191 8.80 -9.83 5.78
C TRP A 191 7.29 -10.12 5.73
N GLN A 192 6.62 -10.04 6.88
CA GLN A 192 5.16 -10.24 6.96
C GLN A 192 4.40 -9.19 6.15
N ASN A 193 4.84 -7.93 6.16
CA ASN A 193 4.27 -6.88 5.32
C ASN A 193 4.34 -7.27 3.84
N GLY A 194 5.53 -7.63 3.33
CA GLY A 194 5.71 -8.07 1.96
C GLY A 194 4.92 -9.34 1.60
N PHE A 195 4.80 -10.29 2.54
CA PHE A 195 4.03 -11.52 2.33
C PHE A 195 2.53 -11.24 2.16
N TRP A 196 1.92 -10.43 3.02
CA TRP A 196 0.51 -10.09 2.92
C TRP A 196 0.22 -9.18 1.73
N ASP A 197 1.15 -8.30 1.37
CA ASP A 197 1.09 -7.53 0.12
C ASP A 197 1.10 -8.47 -1.10
N LEU A 198 1.95 -9.49 -1.12
CA LEU A 198 1.98 -10.52 -2.15
C LEU A 198 0.68 -11.34 -2.22
N VAL A 199 0.06 -11.66 -1.07
CA VAL A 199 -1.25 -12.34 -1.03
C VAL A 199 -2.31 -11.46 -1.71
N GLY A 200 -2.36 -10.16 -1.37
CA GLY A 200 -3.26 -9.20 -2.00
C GLY A 200 -3.02 -9.08 -3.51
N ALA A 201 -1.77 -8.95 -3.91
CA ALA A 201 -1.31 -8.88 -5.29
C ALA A 201 -1.69 -10.12 -6.11
N SER A 202 -1.50 -11.31 -5.53
CA SER A 202 -1.83 -12.59 -6.17
C SER A 202 -3.33 -12.71 -6.44
N GLY A 203 -4.16 -12.18 -5.56
CA GLY A 203 -5.60 -12.09 -5.78
C GLY A 203 -5.94 -11.20 -6.98
N PHE A 204 -5.33 -10.03 -7.12
CA PHE A 204 -5.55 -9.17 -8.29
C PHE A 204 -5.08 -9.82 -9.59
N LEU A 205 -3.95 -10.49 -9.58
CA LEU A 205 -3.49 -11.26 -10.75
C LEU A 205 -4.51 -12.35 -11.11
N ALA A 206 -4.97 -13.11 -10.11
CA ALA A 206 -5.94 -14.17 -10.31
C ALA A 206 -7.29 -13.64 -10.84
N ILE A 207 -7.75 -12.46 -10.36
CA ILE A 207 -8.95 -11.78 -10.92
C ILE A 207 -8.75 -11.52 -12.41
N GLY A 208 -7.60 -10.97 -12.83
CA GLY A 208 -7.31 -10.74 -14.24
C GLY A 208 -7.38 -12.01 -15.09
N VAL A 209 -6.77 -13.10 -14.58
CA VAL A 209 -6.79 -14.41 -15.23
C VAL A 209 -8.21 -14.97 -15.32
N VAL A 210 -8.94 -14.99 -14.21
CA VAL A 210 -10.32 -15.56 -14.17
C VAL A 210 -11.27 -14.73 -15.03
N THR A 211 -11.17 -13.41 -15.03
CA THR A 211 -11.98 -12.53 -15.86
C THR A 211 -11.72 -12.79 -17.35
N LEU A 212 -10.49 -13.10 -17.72
CA LEU A 212 -10.14 -13.42 -19.10
C LEU A 212 -10.67 -14.80 -19.55
N LEU A 213 -10.52 -15.82 -18.68
CA LEU A 213 -10.80 -17.21 -19.05
C LEU A 213 -12.23 -17.67 -18.75
N ALA A 214 -12.85 -17.13 -17.70
CA ALA A 214 -14.12 -17.59 -17.15
C ALA A 214 -14.96 -16.41 -16.62
N LYS A 215 -15.43 -15.53 -17.50
CA LYS A 215 -16.21 -14.33 -17.14
C LYS A 215 -17.45 -14.61 -16.26
N THR A 216 -18.01 -15.82 -16.32
CA THR A 216 -19.17 -16.25 -15.54
C THR A 216 -18.85 -16.72 -14.13
N ALA A 217 -17.57 -16.83 -13.78
CA ALA A 217 -17.14 -17.29 -12.44
C ALA A 217 -17.23 -16.16 -11.39
N THR A 218 -18.42 -15.55 -11.25
CA THR A 218 -18.64 -14.37 -10.40
C THR A 218 -18.30 -14.59 -8.94
N VAL A 219 -18.63 -15.77 -8.39
CA VAL A 219 -18.27 -16.12 -7.00
C VAL A 219 -16.76 -16.18 -6.80
N ALA A 220 -16.03 -16.78 -7.75
CA ALA A 220 -14.57 -16.82 -7.67
C ALA A 220 -13.96 -15.42 -7.74
N ILE A 221 -14.42 -14.57 -8.65
CA ILE A 221 -13.95 -13.19 -8.79
C ILE A 221 -14.21 -12.40 -7.50
N ALA A 222 -15.42 -12.48 -6.93
CA ALA A 222 -15.77 -11.80 -5.68
C ALA A 222 -14.94 -12.31 -4.49
N SER A 223 -14.68 -13.62 -4.41
CA SER A 223 -13.82 -14.21 -3.36
C SER A 223 -12.37 -13.75 -3.50
N LEU A 224 -11.86 -13.61 -4.72
CA LEU A 224 -10.53 -13.09 -4.99
C LEU A 224 -10.40 -11.61 -4.64
N PHE A 225 -11.44 -10.80 -4.88
CA PHE A 225 -11.48 -9.41 -4.41
C PHE A 225 -11.42 -9.32 -2.89
N LEU A 226 -12.18 -10.18 -2.17
CA LEU A 226 -12.12 -10.23 -0.72
C LEU A 226 -10.73 -10.65 -0.22
N MET A 227 -10.14 -11.69 -0.80
CA MET A 227 -8.80 -12.15 -0.47
C MET A 227 -7.77 -11.03 -0.68
N SER A 228 -7.84 -10.33 -1.81
CA SER A 228 -6.94 -9.21 -2.13
C SER A 228 -7.09 -8.07 -1.14
N GLY A 229 -8.34 -7.67 -0.86
CA GLY A 229 -8.63 -6.60 0.08
C GLY A 229 -8.10 -6.90 1.48
N LEU A 230 -8.35 -8.10 2.00
CA LEU A 230 -7.86 -8.55 3.30
C LEU A 230 -6.33 -8.65 3.33
N GLY A 231 -5.69 -9.15 2.25
CA GLY A 231 -4.25 -9.19 2.12
C GLY A 231 -3.61 -7.81 2.25
N PHE A 232 -4.09 -6.84 1.46
CA PHE A 232 -3.63 -5.45 1.53
C PHE A 232 -3.96 -4.77 2.85
N LEU A 233 -5.12 -5.06 3.46
CA LEU A 233 -5.47 -4.52 4.76
C LEU A 233 -4.51 -5.02 5.85
N ILE A 234 -4.22 -6.31 5.88
CA ILE A 234 -3.26 -6.87 6.85
C ILE A 234 -1.86 -6.28 6.60
N ALA A 235 -1.41 -6.22 5.34
CA ALA A 235 -0.14 -5.60 4.99
C ALA A 235 -0.05 -4.15 5.50
N SER A 236 -1.09 -3.34 5.24
CA SER A 236 -1.12 -1.95 5.65
C SER A 236 -1.13 -1.76 7.19
N LEU A 237 -1.78 -2.65 7.93
CA LEU A 237 -1.76 -2.64 9.39
C LEU A 237 -0.37 -3.00 9.95
N ILE A 238 0.31 -3.96 9.32
CA ILE A 238 1.69 -4.31 9.69
C ILE A 238 2.63 -3.14 9.35
N GLN A 239 2.47 -2.51 8.20
CA GLN A 239 3.23 -1.31 7.83
C GLN A 239 3.01 -0.17 8.83
N TRP A 240 1.77 0.03 9.28
CA TRP A 240 1.47 1.00 10.34
C TRP A 240 2.23 0.67 11.63
N TYR A 241 2.25 -0.61 12.04
CA TYR A 241 3.02 -1.05 13.20
C TYR A 241 4.51 -0.74 13.04
N ILE A 242 5.12 -1.06 11.90
CA ILE A 242 6.54 -0.80 11.61
C ILE A 242 6.85 0.69 11.76
N ILE A 243 6.03 1.57 11.16
CA ILE A 243 6.26 3.02 11.23
C ILE A 243 6.10 3.54 12.65
N MET A 244 5.06 3.08 13.36
CA MET A 244 4.77 3.54 14.71
C MET A 244 5.78 3.05 15.76
N GLU A 245 6.58 2.03 15.46
CA GLU A 245 7.67 1.57 16.31
C GLU A 245 8.76 2.66 16.47
N PHE A 246 8.94 3.52 15.46
CA PHE A 246 9.86 4.66 15.51
C PHE A 246 9.30 5.89 16.28
N TYR A 247 8.04 5.83 16.73
CA TYR A 247 7.39 6.87 17.52
C TYR A 247 7.04 6.35 18.92
N PRO A 248 8.03 6.11 19.80
CA PRO A 248 7.75 5.63 21.15
C PRO A 248 6.96 6.67 21.93
N VAL A 249 5.88 6.25 22.56
CA VAL A 249 5.14 7.08 23.52
C VAL A 249 5.96 7.09 24.79
N ASP A 250 6.49 8.26 25.19
CA ASP A 250 7.04 8.42 26.53
C ASP A 250 5.87 8.46 27.52
N PRO A 251 5.69 7.44 28.38
CA PRO A 251 4.57 7.38 29.29
C PRO A 251 4.63 8.46 30.40
N TYR A 252 5.75 9.16 30.50
CA TYR A 252 5.97 10.16 31.55
C TYR A 252 5.71 11.61 31.10
N VAL A 253 5.57 11.90 29.82
CA VAL A 253 5.24 13.23 29.33
C VAL A 253 3.74 13.47 29.48
N LYS A 254 3.29 13.77 30.69
CA LYS A 254 1.90 14.21 30.98
C LYS A 254 1.64 15.67 30.64
N ASP A 255 2.67 16.49 30.52
CA ASP A 255 2.56 17.93 30.31
C ASP A 255 3.65 18.44 29.37
N PRO A 256 3.30 19.06 28.24
CA PRO A 256 4.26 19.63 27.31
C PRO A 256 5.17 20.71 27.93
N THR A 257 4.75 21.32 29.00
CA THR A 257 5.54 22.34 29.76
C THR A 257 6.66 21.72 30.59
N GLN A 258 6.58 20.41 30.90
CA GLN A 258 7.61 19.72 31.72
C GLN A 258 8.77 19.16 30.84
N VAL A 259 8.66 19.20 29.53
CA VAL A 259 9.74 18.72 28.63
C VAL A 259 11.02 19.55 28.74
N ALA A 260 10.92 20.79 29.24
CA ALA A 260 12.06 21.68 29.44
C ALA A 260 12.93 21.35 30.65
N GLU A 261 12.45 20.52 31.57
CA GLU A 261 13.13 20.24 32.86
C GLU A 261 13.69 18.83 33.00
N ILE A 262 13.55 17.97 31.99
CA ILE A 262 14.11 16.62 32.07
C ILE A 262 15.61 16.68 31.70
N PRO A 263 16.51 16.45 32.66
CA PRO A 263 17.93 16.34 32.36
C PRO A 263 18.14 15.15 31.39
N PRO A 264 19.11 15.22 30.48
CA PRO A 264 19.37 14.13 29.52
C PRO A 264 19.72 12.85 30.30
N GLN A 265 18.77 11.92 30.34
CA GLN A 265 19.06 10.58 30.85
C GLN A 265 19.98 9.89 29.84
N SER A 266 21.16 9.54 30.29
CA SER A 266 22.06 8.65 29.56
C SER A 266 21.36 7.32 29.35
N ILE A 267 20.96 7.07 28.10
CA ILE A 267 20.49 5.76 27.68
C ILE A 267 21.77 4.96 27.38
N TYR A 268 22.05 3.99 28.25
CA TYR A 268 23.05 2.94 28.03
C TYR A 268 22.49 1.91 27.06
#